data_d745e2c94fbfa83d0eeef78a5e887b9c
#
_entry.id   d745e2c94fbfa83d0eeef78a5e887b9c
#
_cell.length_a   1.000
_cell.length_b   1.000
_cell.length_c   1.000
_cell.angle_alpha   90.00
_cell.angle_beta   90.00
_cell.angle_gamma   90.00
#
_symmetry.space_group_name_H-M   'P 1'
#
loop_
_entity.id
_entity.type
_entity.pdbx_description
1 polymer ?
#
loop_
_entity_poly.entity_id
_entity_poly.type
_entity_poly.pdbx_seq_one_letter_code
_entity_poly.pdbx_strand_id
1 'polypeptide(L)'
;VTGASRSFALACIAFLFCAPSRAQDIPGIQAKAFLLVDASTGEVLYQRNAHQAYPPASTVKLMTALLIWERTGLVGTIRVASEDTRVEPSHIPLRVGEIVSIREMTNALLIGSDNDSAMVLARAVGGSHGSFISMMNAKAKALGCRNTVFKNPHGLPAPGQVTTASDLMKIFQKVLSIAELRRICTMKTFRLSTQIGTQNIRNHNKLLGVYAGMGPAKTGWTHSSRHTYAASAFRNGRELHLIILNSPNKWVDARTIFDRGFETPSRKSPLPPDVILAGNPPAQPASAKVAPAPVIETVASAPFPARLIPVQAASSSALHVLGAPAENRAAVTTHKVRKGETLFSIGKNYGINVPQLLRYNSLSNPDQIQPGLVLFIPSVPTS
;
A
#
# COMPACT_ATOMS: atom_id res chain seq x y z
N VAL A 1 -67.20 42.73 -41.65
CA VAL A 1 -66.94 41.48 -40.91
C VAL A 1 -65.48 41.12 -41.11
N THR A 2 -64.62 41.47 -40.16
CA THR A 2 -63.16 41.27 -40.18
C THR A 2 -62.81 40.04 -39.40
N GLY A 3 -62.31 38.97 -40.06
CA GLY A 3 -61.80 37.73 -39.46
C GLY A 3 -60.30 37.89 -39.13
N ALA A 4 -59.96 37.89 -37.85
CA ALA A 4 -58.59 37.87 -37.36
C ALA A 4 -58.09 36.42 -37.28
N SER A 5 -57.12 36.11 -38.14
CA SER A 5 -56.35 34.82 -38.11
C SER A 5 -55.29 34.87 -37.03
N ARG A 6 -55.41 34.03 -36.01
CA ARG A 6 -54.41 33.85 -34.97
C ARG A 6 -53.46 32.71 -35.40
N SER A 7 -52.25 33.07 -35.79
CA SER A 7 -51.16 32.13 -36.02
C SER A 7 -50.59 31.65 -34.67
N PHE A 8 -50.75 30.37 -34.36
CA PHE A 8 -50.07 29.70 -33.24
C PHE A 8 -48.65 29.31 -33.67
N ALA A 9 -47.65 30.02 -33.18
CA ALA A 9 -46.26 29.62 -33.35
C ALA A 9 -45.95 28.49 -32.32
N LEU A 10 -45.75 27.30 -32.83
CA LEU A 10 -45.34 26.14 -32.05
C LEU A 10 -43.81 26.26 -31.78
N ALA A 11 -43.41 26.68 -30.56
CA ALA A 11 -42.03 26.71 -30.15
C ALA A 11 -41.58 25.29 -29.81
N CYS A 12 -40.86 24.63 -30.71
CA CYS A 12 -40.15 23.38 -30.41
C CYS A 12 -39.01 23.64 -29.44
N ILE A 13 -39.21 23.39 -28.16
CA ILE A 13 -38.13 23.33 -27.16
C ILE A 13 -37.39 22.01 -27.40
N ALA A 14 -36.25 22.11 -28.11
CA ALA A 14 -35.32 21.00 -28.24
C ALA A 14 -34.68 20.76 -26.86
N PHE A 15 -35.18 19.78 -26.12
CA PHE A 15 -34.46 19.22 -24.98
C PHE A 15 -33.18 18.56 -25.50
N LEU A 16 -32.08 19.25 -25.43
CA LEU A 16 -30.75 18.65 -25.55
C LEU A 16 -30.59 17.71 -24.37
N PHE A 17 -30.93 16.44 -24.56
CA PHE A 17 -30.50 15.36 -23.71
C PHE A 17 -28.98 15.32 -23.76
N CYS A 18 -28.30 16.00 -22.84
CA CYS A 18 -26.91 15.80 -22.58
C CYS A 18 -26.75 14.37 -22.03
N ALA A 19 -26.58 13.40 -22.93
CA ALA A 19 -26.26 12.03 -22.53
C ALA A 19 -25.05 12.08 -21.59
N PRO A 20 -25.05 11.42 -20.43
CA PRO A 20 -23.90 11.40 -19.57
C PRO A 20 -22.72 10.86 -20.39
N SER A 21 -21.73 11.70 -20.61
CA SER A 21 -20.51 11.33 -21.33
C SER A 21 -19.90 10.15 -20.57
N ARG A 22 -20.05 8.96 -21.13
CA ARG A 22 -19.42 7.74 -20.57
C ARG A 22 -17.93 7.98 -20.63
N ALA A 23 -17.28 8.10 -19.48
CA ALA A 23 -15.84 8.30 -19.44
C ALA A 23 -15.15 7.20 -20.24
N GLN A 24 -14.35 7.59 -21.22
CA GLN A 24 -13.80 6.69 -22.23
C GLN A 24 -12.69 5.83 -21.66
N ASP A 25 -12.54 4.64 -22.23
CA ASP A 25 -11.37 3.79 -22.00
C ASP A 25 -10.19 4.29 -22.84
N ILE A 26 -8.97 3.98 -22.41
CA ILE A 26 -7.75 4.28 -23.16
C ILE A 26 -7.24 2.97 -23.79
N PRO A 27 -7.19 2.88 -25.13
CA PRO A 27 -6.63 1.71 -25.80
C PRO A 27 -5.17 1.48 -25.42
N GLY A 28 -4.75 0.21 -25.34
CA GLY A 28 -3.36 -0.18 -25.04
C GLY A 28 -3.02 -0.23 -23.55
N ILE A 29 -3.87 0.26 -22.65
CA ILE A 29 -3.69 0.10 -21.21
C ILE A 29 -3.86 -1.37 -20.83
N GLN A 30 -2.90 -1.91 -20.05
CA GLN A 30 -2.89 -3.32 -19.65
C GLN A 30 -3.57 -3.57 -18.29
N ALA A 31 -3.79 -2.54 -17.49
CA ALA A 31 -4.51 -2.62 -16.23
C ALA A 31 -5.93 -3.16 -16.45
N LYS A 32 -6.37 -4.08 -15.57
CA LYS A 32 -7.74 -4.61 -15.62
C LYS A 32 -8.78 -3.59 -15.17
N ALA A 33 -8.41 -2.70 -14.24
CA ALA A 33 -9.24 -1.57 -13.85
C ALA A 33 -8.38 -0.33 -13.59
N PHE A 34 -8.92 0.83 -13.97
CA PHE A 34 -8.34 2.12 -13.61
C PHE A 34 -9.42 3.20 -13.54
N LEU A 35 -9.09 4.29 -12.87
CA LEU A 35 -9.92 5.49 -12.78
C LEU A 35 -9.01 6.72 -12.71
N LEU A 36 -9.20 7.65 -13.66
CA LEU A 36 -8.54 8.96 -13.71
C LEU A 36 -9.56 10.06 -13.49
N VAL A 37 -9.29 10.91 -12.50
CA VAL A 37 -10.17 12.01 -12.08
C VAL A 37 -9.38 13.32 -12.07
N ASP A 38 -9.99 14.39 -12.57
CA ASP A 38 -9.54 15.74 -12.35
C ASP A 38 -9.86 16.16 -10.91
N ALA A 39 -8.82 16.45 -10.12
CA ALA A 39 -8.97 16.72 -8.69
C ALA A 39 -9.72 18.02 -8.40
N SER A 40 -9.62 19.01 -9.29
CA SER A 40 -10.24 20.32 -9.12
C SER A 40 -11.73 20.34 -9.44
N THR A 41 -12.17 19.48 -10.37
CA THR A 41 -13.56 19.45 -10.86
C THR A 41 -14.33 18.23 -10.42
N GLY A 42 -13.64 17.19 -9.93
CA GLY A 42 -14.22 15.87 -9.66
C GLY A 42 -14.66 15.12 -10.92
N GLU A 43 -14.31 15.62 -12.11
CA GLU A 43 -14.68 14.98 -13.38
C GLU A 43 -13.90 13.68 -13.58
N VAL A 44 -14.61 12.60 -13.93
CA VAL A 44 -13.98 11.35 -14.38
C VAL A 44 -13.58 11.54 -15.85
N LEU A 45 -12.28 11.60 -16.11
CA LEU A 45 -11.74 11.77 -17.47
C LEU A 45 -11.70 10.44 -18.21
N TYR A 46 -11.15 9.41 -17.58
CA TYR A 46 -11.01 8.07 -18.14
C TYR A 46 -11.26 6.99 -17.09
N GLN A 47 -11.83 5.87 -17.51
CA GLN A 47 -12.02 4.72 -16.64
C GLN A 47 -12.16 3.41 -17.40
N ARG A 48 -11.79 2.34 -16.75
CA ARG A 48 -12.07 0.95 -17.14
C ARG A 48 -12.42 0.17 -15.88
N ASN A 49 -13.53 -0.57 -15.88
CA ASN A 49 -13.95 -1.46 -14.79
C ASN A 49 -13.83 -0.81 -13.39
N ALA A 50 -14.10 0.50 -13.26
CA ALA A 50 -13.85 1.26 -12.05
C ALA A 50 -14.61 0.75 -10.82
N HIS A 51 -15.69 0.00 -11.01
CA HIS A 51 -16.51 -0.59 -9.94
C HIS A 51 -16.29 -2.11 -9.77
N GLN A 52 -15.43 -2.73 -10.59
CA GLN A 52 -15.08 -4.14 -10.43
C GLN A 52 -14.11 -4.34 -9.27
N ALA A 53 -14.37 -5.35 -8.45
CA ALA A 53 -13.57 -5.67 -7.27
C ALA A 53 -12.28 -6.42 -7.65
N TYR A 54 -11.16 -5.97 -7.05
CA TYR A 54 -9.83 -6.59 -7.16
C TYR A 54 -9.13 -6.58 -5.80
N PRO A 55 -8.16 -7.48 -5.56
CA PRO A 55 -7.32 -7.43 -4.38
C PRO A 55 -6.49 -6.12 -4.35
N PRO A 56 -6.50 -5.38 -3.24
CA PRO A 56 -5.90 -4.05 -3.13
C PRO A 56 -4.36 -4.05 -3.01
N ALA A 57 -3.74 -5.14 -2.58
CA ALA A 57 -2.35 -5.16 -2.12
C ALA A 57 -2.07 -4.02 -1.11
N SER A 58 -0.83 -3.51 -1.07
CA SER A 58 -0.40 -2.48 -0.11
C SER A 58 -1.06 -1.10 -0.29
N THR A 59 -1.99 -0.90 -1.23
CA THR A 59 -2.83 0.31 -1.23
C THR A 59 -3.79 0.36 -0.04
N VAL A 60 -4.04 -0.78 0.65
CA VAL A 60 -4.71 -0.86 1.95
C VAL A 60 -4.10 0.09 2.98
N LYS A 61 -2.76 0.28 2.94
CA LYS A 61 -2.03 1.14 3.87
C LYS A 61 -2.44 2.61 3.83
N LEU A 62 -3.14 3.04 2.79
CA LEU A 62 -3.78 4.36 2.75
C LEU A 62 -4.89 4.47 3.82
N MET A 63 -5.75 3.44 3.95
CA MET A 63 -6.78 3.39 4.99
C MET A 63 -6.15 3.27 6.39
N THR A 64 -5.10 2.46 6.51
CA THR A 64 -4.35 2.33 7.77
C THR A 64 -3.80 3.67 8.21
N ALA A 65 -3.07 4.38 7.35
CA ALA A 65 -2.52 5.70 7.65
C ALA A 65 -3.60 6.75 7.97
N LEU A 66 -4.73 6.71 7.27
CA LEU A 66 -5.87 7.60 7.54
C LEU A 66 -6.40 7.45 8.96
N LEU A 67 -6.63 6.20 9.40
CA LEU A 67 -7.11 5.94 10.76
C LEU A 67 -6.09 6.29 11.83
N ILE A 68 -4.81 6.02 11.59
CA ILE A 68 -3.72 6.41 12.49
C ILE A 68 -3.70 7.93 12.65
N TRP A 69 -3.76 8.69 11.56
CA TRP A 69 -3.83 10.14 11.61
C TRP A 69 -5.06 10.63 12.40
N GLU A 70 -6.23 10.12 12.10
CA GLU A 70 -7.49 10.56 12.75
C GLU A 70 -7.50 10.29 14.25
N ARG A 71 -6.78 9.28 14.73
CA ARG A 71 -6.74 8.90 16.13
C ARG A 71 -5.60 9.53 16.92
N THR A 72 -4.48 9.82 16.26
CA THR A 72 -3.24 10.19 16.97
C THR A 72 -2.62 11.50 16.51
N GLY A 73 -3.00 12.04 15.35
CA GLY A 73 -2.29 13.16 14.73
C GLY A 73 -0.80 12.86 14.45
N LEU A 74 -0.41 11.59 14.42
CA LEU A 74 0.96 11.08 14.36
C LEU A 74 1.81 11.47 15.58
N VAL A 75 1.21 11.66 16.73
CA VAL A 75 1.89 11.97 18.00
C VAL A 75 1.91 10.74 18.90
N GLY A 76 3.01 10.55 19.65
CA GLY A 76 3.17 9.48 20.62
C GLY A 76 4.10 8.37 20.16
N THR A 77 4.28 7.39 21.05
CA THR A 77 5.15 6.23 20.87
C THR A 77 4.38 4.95 21.15
N ILE A 78 4.88 3.84 20.62
CA ILE A 78 4.29 2.50 20.76
C ILE A 78 5.39 1.54 21.18
N ARG A 79 5.08 0.65 22.11
CA ARG A 79 5.92 -0.52 22.43
C ARG A 79 5.59 -1.64 21.46
N VAL A 80 6.60 -2.13 20.73
CA VAL A 80 6.48 -3.25 19.78
C VAL A 80 6.18 -4.54 20.54
N ALA A 81 5.14 -5.26 20.15
CA ALA A 81 4.80 -6.57 20.68
C ALA A 81 5.25 -7.70 19.74
N SER A 82 5.35 -8.93 20.25
CA SER A 82 5.78 -10.09 19.46
C SER A 82 4.90 -10.38 18.25
N GLU A 83 3.62 -10.08 18.34
CA GLU A 83 2.62 -10.25 17.28
C GLU A 83 2.75 -9.24 16.13
N ASP A 84 3.48 -8.12 16.36
CA ASP A 84 3.69 -7.07 15.36
C ASP A 84 4.80 -7.40 14.36
N THR A 85 5.72 -8.31 14.71
CA THR A 85 6.99 -8.55 14.00
C THR A 85 7.03 -9.82 13.16
N ARG A 86 5.90 -10.45 12.90
CA ARG A 86 5.78 -11.74 12.19
C ARG A 86 5.18 -11.64 10.80
N VAL A 87 5.16 -10.46 10.21
CA VAL A 87 4.47 -10.23 8.94
C VAL A 87 5.46 -10.10 7.80
N GLU A 88 5.49 -11.10 6.95
CA GLU A 88 6.30 -11.12 5.71
C GLU A 88 5.51 -10.62 4.50
N PRO A 89 6.17 -10.27 3.41
CA PRO A 89 7.50 -9.69 3.20
C PRO A 89 7.43 -8.16 3.33
N SER A 90 8.52 -7.43 3.17
CA SER A 90 8.62 -5.97 3.40
C SER A 90 8.48 -5.60 4.87
N HIS A 91 9.51 -5.88 5.64
CA HIS A 91 9.56 -5.53 7.05
C HIS A 91 10.83 -4.73 7.35
N ILE A 92 10.70 -3.80 8.29
CA ILE A 92 11.83 -3.22 9.00
C ILE A 92 12.14 -4.11 10.21
N PRO A 93 13.41 -4.34 10.53
CA PRO A 93 13.73 -5.14 11.72
C PRO A 93 13.37 -4.34 12.97
N LEU A 94 12.29 -4.74 13.65
CA LEU A 94 11.88 -4.22 14.95
C LEU A 94 12.17 -5.26 16.04
N ARG A 95 12.61 -4.80 17.21
CA ARG A 95 12.76 -5.66 18.39
C ARG A 95 11.48 -5.64 19.22
N VAL A 96 11.07 -6.81 19.72
CA VAL A 96 10.01 -6.90 20.71
C VAL A 96 10.42 -6.12 21.97
N GLY A 97 9.50 -5.27 22.44
CA GLY A 97 9.75 -4.37 23.57
C GLY A 97 10.33 -3.01 23.18
N GLU A 98 10.80 -2.85 21.95
CA GLU A 98 11.29 -1.56 21.45
C GLU A 98 10.20 -0.49 21.46
N ILE A 99 10.58 0.76 21.77
CA ILE A 99 9.67 1.91 21.70
C ILE A 99 9.91 2.64 20.40
N VAL A 100 8.88 2.73 19.55
CA VAL A 100 8.93 3.37 18.24
C VAL A 100 7.94 4.54 18.15
N SER A 101 8.28 5.55 17.33
CA SER A 101 7.41 6.70 17.10
C SER A 101 6.28 6.37 16.14
N ILE A 102 5.05 6.78 16.46
CA ILE A 102 3.89 6.67 15.55
C ILE A 102 4.19 7.34 14.20
N ARG A 103 4.81 8.51 14.21
CA ARG A 103 5.19 9.25 13.00
C ARG A 103 6.19 8.47 12.14
N GLU A 104 7.23 7.91 12.74
CA GLU A 104 8.24 7.15 12.01
C GLU A 104 7.67 5.85 11.44
N MET A 105 6.83 5.14 12.20
CA MET A 105 6.13 3.98 11.69
C MET A 105 5.16 4.33 10.54
N THR A 106 4.49 5.48 10.60
CA THR A 106 3.63 5.96 9.49
C THR A 106 4.46 6.33 8.25
N ASN A 107 5.65 6.91 8.44
CA ASN A 107 6.58 7.16 7.34
C ASN A 107 7.02 5.83 6.69
N ALA A 108 7.45 4.85 7.48
CA ALA A 108 7.85 3.53 6.99
C ALA A 108 6.69 2.81 6.28
N LEU A 109 5.47 2.89 6.81
CA LEU A 109 4.23 2.38 6.23
C LEU A 109 3.97 2.92 4.81
N LEU A 110 4.07 4.23 4.63
CA LEU A 110 3.67 4.89 3.37
C LEU A 110 4.82 4.92 2.36
N ILE A 111 6.06 5.19 2.79
CA ILE A 111 7.24 5.32 1.93
C ILE A 111 7.79 3.94 1.56
N GLY A 112 8.10 3.12 2.55
CA GLY A 112 8.68 1.77 2.41
C GLY A 112 7.67 0.66 2.23
N SER A 113 6.39 0.98 2.39
CA SER A 113 5.32 -0.03 2.34
C SER A 113 5.45 -1.13 3.40
N ASP A 114 6.02 -0.79 4.54
CA ASP A 114 6.37 -1.72 5.61
C ASP A 114 5.15 -2.39 6.25
N ASN A 115 5.21 -3.71 6.47
CA ASN A 115 4.10 -4.50 7.00
C ASN A 115 4.11 -4.53 8.53
N ASP A 116 5.29 -4.60 9.15
CA ASP A 116 5.40 -4.59 10.61
C ASP A 116 4.93 -3.24 11.17
N SER A 117 5.28 -2.13 10.51
CA SER A 117 4.70 -0.81 10.84
C SER A 117 3.18 -0.80 10.78
N ALA A 118 2.58 -1.48 9.80
CA ALA A 118 1.11 -1.58 9.71
C ALA A 118 0.52 -2.33 10.91
N MET A 119 1.17 -3.39 11.36
CA MET A 119 0.72 -4.19 12.50
C MET A 119 0.88 -3.44 13.83
N VAL A 120 2.08 -2.88 14.08
CA VAL A 120 2.36 -2.06 15.27
C VAL A 120 1.34 -0.94 15.43
N LEU A 121 1.13 -0.17 14.35
CA LEU A 121 0.18 0.95 14.33
C LEU A 121 -1.27 0.49 14.52
N ALA A 122 -1.67 -0.60 13.85
CA ALA A 122 -3.03 -1.13 13.93
C ALA A 122 -3.36 -1.60 15.34
N ARG A 123 -2.46 -2.36 15.97
CA ARG A 123 -2.66 -2.80 17.35
C ARG A 123 -2.73 -1.63 18.33
N ALA A 124 -1.83 -0.66 18.21
CA ALA A 124 -1.79 0.48 19.12
C ALA A 124 -3.07 1.32 19.06
N VAL A 125 -3.63 1.53 17.87
CA VAL A 125 -4.83 2.37 17.69
C VAL A 125 -6.13 1.58 17.90
N GLY A 126 -6.15 0.31 17.51
CA GLY A 126 -7.33 -0.55 17.63
C GLY A 126 -7.45 -1.30 18.95
N GLY A 127 -6.40 -1.32 19.77
CA GLY A 127 -6.30 -2.22 20.93
C GLY A 127 -6.02 -3.68 20.53
N SER A 128 -6.46 -4.08 19.33
CA SER A 128 -6.16 -5.36 18.70
C SER A 128 -6.22 -5.21 17.16
N HIS A 129 -5.60 -6.14 16.43
CA HIS A 129 -5.68 -6.15 14.96
C HIS A 129 -7.13 -6.34 14.46
N GLY A 130 -7.91 -7.21 15.12
CA GLY A 130 -9.32 -7.45 14.75
C GLY A 130 -10.21 -6.21 14.93
N SER A 131 -10.04 -5.50 16.03
CA SER A 131 -10.74 -4.24 16.28
C SER A 131 -10.34 -3.17 15.25
N PHE A 132 -9.05 -3.06 14.91
CA PHE A 132 -8.59 -2.14 13.88
C PHE A 132 -9.17 -2.44 12.49
N ILE A 133 -9.25 -3.73 12.11
CA ILE A 133 -9.90 -4.15 10.85
C ILE A 133 -11.37 -3.74 10.84
N SER A 134 -12.07 -3.88 11.96
CA SER A 134 -13.45 -3.41 12.10
C SER A 134 -13.55 -1.91 11.89
N MET A 135 -12.62 -1.11 12.45
CA MET A 135 -12.52 0.33 12.22
C MET A 135 -12.25 0.66 10.74
N MET A 136 -11.37 -0.09 10.06
CA MET A 136 -11.09 0.09 8.63
C MET A 136 -12.36 -0.07 7.78
N ASN A 137 -13.13 -1.12 8.03
CA ASN A 137 -14.38 -1.39 7.30
C ASN A 137 -15.47 -0.36 7.63
N ALA A 138 -15.61 0.06 8.88
CA ALA A 138 -16.52 1.13 9.28
C ALA A 138 -16.15 2.45 8.60
N LYS A 139 -14.86 2.79 8.53
CA LYS A 139 -14.38 3.99 7.84
C LYS A 139 -14.61 3.93 6.34
N ALA A 140 -14.37 2.78 5.71
CA ALA A 140 -14.67 2.59 4.29
C ALA A 140 -16.16 2.85 4.01
N LYS A 141 -17.06 2.28 4.82
CA LYS A 141 -18.51 2.54 4.72
C LYS A 141 -18.84 4.03 4.89
N ALA A 142 -18.24 4.71 5.87
CA ALA A 142 -18.43 6.14 6.11
C ALA A 142 -17.95 7.02 4.95
N LEU A 143 -16.92 6.59 4.20
CA LEU A 143 -16.44 7.23 2.98
C LEU A 143 -17.30 6.89 1.75
N GLY A 144 -18.37 6.11 1.89
CA GLY A 144 -19.22 5.66 0.79
C GLY A 144 -18.55 4.61 -0.11
N CYS A 145 -17.59 3.85 0.42
CA CYS A 145 -17.01 2.70 -0.27
C CYS A 145 -17.99 1.51 -0.15
N ARG A 146 -18.56 1.09 -1.27
CA ARG A 146 -19.62 0.06 -1.29
C ARG A 146 -19.10 -1.35 -1.55
N ASN A 147 -17.93 -1.46 -2.19
CA ASN A 147 -17.35 -2.71 -2.66
C ASN A 147 -15.93 -2.91 -2.14
N THR A 148 -15.65 -2.41 -0.94
CA THR A 148 -14.35 -2.54 -0.27
C THR A 148 -14.51 -3.31 1.04
N VAL A 149 -13.69 -4.35 1.20
CA VAL A 149 -13.59 -5.16 2.42
C VAL A 149 -12.12 -5.32 2.78
N PHE A 150 -11.75 -4.90 3.97
CA PHE A 150 -10.43 -5.09 4.55
C PHE A 150 -10.41 -6.30 5.48
N LYS A 151 -9.33 -7.09 5.44
CA LYS A 151 -9.08 -8.26 6.28
C LYS A 151 -7.77 -8.15 7.07
N ASN A 152 -6.91 -7.21 6.70
CA ASN A 152 -5.66 -6.90 7.40
C ASN A 152 -5.24 -5.45 7.13
N PRO A 153 -4.33 -4.85 7.95
CA PRO A 153 -3.93 -3.46 7.81
C PRO A 153 -2.81 -3.23 6.78
N HIS A 154 -2.21 -4.29 6.23
CA HIS A 154 -1.01 -4.22 5.38
C HIS A 154 -1.27 -4.52 3.90
N GLY A 155 -2.31 -5.28 3.56
CA GLY A 155 -2.69 -5.58 2.18
C GLY A 155 -2.13 -6.88 1.61
N LEU A 156 -1.58 -7.78 2.43
CA LEU A 156 -1.24 -9.13 1.99
C LEU A 156 -2.52 -9.90 1.64
N PRO A 157 -2.43 -10.94 0.80
CA PRO A 157 -3.58 -11.72 0.39
C PRO A 157 -4.35 -12.28 1.59
N ALA A 158 -5.66 -12.08 1.58
CA ALA A 158 -6.59 -12.66 2.53
C ALA A 158 -7.92 -12.94 1.82
N PRO A 159 -8.57 -14.08 2.07
CA PRO A 159 -9.86 -14.40 1.45
C PRO A 159 -10.89 -13.29 1.67
N GLY A 160 -11.49 -12.81 0.58
CA GLY A 160 -12.49 -11.75 0.60
C GLY A 160 -11.96 -10.33 0.83
N GLN A 161 -10.64 -10.10 0.84
CA GLN A 161 -10.07 -8.76 0.84
C GLN A 161 -10.08 -8.16 -0.56
N VAL A 162 -10.91 -7.15 -0.77
CA VAL A 162 -11.14 -6.53 -2.08
C VAL A 162 -11.34 -5.02 -1.97
N THR A 163 -11.12 -4.33 -3.10
CA THR A 163 -11.50 -2.93 -3.31
C THR A 163 -11.84 -2.71 -4.79
N THR A 164 -12.39 -1.54 -5.12
CA THR A 164 -12.59 -1.08 -6.50
C THR A 164 -11.77 0.18 -6.75
N ALA A 165 -11.53 0.52 -8.02
CA ALA A 165 -10.84 1.77 -8.34
C ALA A 165 -11.65 3.00 -7.86
N SER A 166 -12.98 2.94 -7.93
CA SER A 166 -13.88 3.98 -7.44
C SER A 166 -13.79 4.15 -5.92
N ASP A 167 -13.79 3.06 -5.15
CA ASP A 167 -13.72 3.14 -3.70
C ASP A 167 -12.32 3.58 -3.23
N LEU A 168 -11.27 3.02 -3.84
CA LEU A 168 -9.90 3.39 -3.52
C LEU A 168 -9.60 4.86 -3.85
N MET A 169 -10.24 5.43 -4.90
CA MET A 169 -10.16 6.86 -5.21
C MET A 169 -10.66 7.72 -4.05
N LYS A 170 -11.81 7.38 -3.45
CA LYS A 170 -12.36 8.12 -2.29
C LYS A 170 -11.40 8.07 -1.09
N ILE A 171 -10.83 6.90 -0.81
CA ILE A 171 -9.85 6.72 0.26
C ILE A 171 -8.60 7.56 -0.03
N PHE A 172 -8.07 7.49 -1.25
CA PHE A 172 -6.89 8.23 -1.67
C PHE A 172 -7.09 9.74 -1.58
N GLN A 173 -8.21 10.25 -2.09
CA GLN A 173 -8.56 11.67 -2.00
C GLN A 173 -8.67 12.14 -0.54
N LYS A 174 -9.28 11.32 0.33
CA LYS A 174 -9.34 11.62 1.77
C LYS A 174 -7.95 11.68 2.42
N VAL A 175 -7.05 10.77 2.06
CA VAL A 175 -5.64 10.82 2.51
C VAL A 175 -4.96 12.08 2.01
N LEU A 176 -5.15 12.46 0.73
CA LEU A 176 -4.54 13.64 0.14
C LEU A 176 -5.09 14.97 0.69
N SER A 177 -6.30 15.00 1.24
CA SER A 177 -6.84 16.17 1.93
C SER A 177 -6.12 16.48 3.25
N ILE A 178 -5.29 15.56 3.75
CA ILE A 178 -4.49 15.71 4.97
C ILE A 178 -3.06 16.08 4.55
N ALA A 179 -2.67 17.33 4.77
CA ALA A 179 -1.39 17.88 4.32
C ALA A 179 -0.18 17.04 4.74
N GLU A 180 -0.18 16.53 5.98
CA GLU A 180 0.92 15.71 6.49
C GLU A 180 1.02 14.34 5.79
N LEU A 181 -0.09 13.63 5.59
CA LEU A 181 -0.09 12.35 4.86
C LEU A 181 0.27 12.55 3.38
N ARG A 182 -0.23 13.63 2.77
CA ARG A 182 0.15 14.04 1.42
C ARG A 182 1.66 14.26 1.31
N ARG A 183 2.26 14.99 2.27
CA ARG A 183 3.69 15.25 2.34
C ARG A 183 4.49 13.94 2.46
N ILE A 184 4.09 13.04 3.35
CA ILE A 184 4.77 11.74 3.54
C ILE A 184 4.76 10.93 2.24
N CYS A 185 3.64 10.86 1.52
CA CYS A 185 3.54 10.14 0.25
C CYS A 185 4.44 10.70 -0.87
N THR A 186 4.95 11.96 -0.74
CA THR A 186 5.87 12.60 -1.71
C THR A 186 7.35 12.50 -1.31
N MET A 187 7.67 12.05 -0.11
CA MET A 187 9.06 11.92 0.33
C MET A 187 9.79 10.86 -0.49
N LYS A 188 10.95 11.20 -1.07
CA LYS A 188 11.77 10.26 -1.85
C LYS A 188 12.44 9.22 -0.97
N THR A 189 12.91 9.66 0.19
CA THR A 189 13.62 8.84 1.17
C THR A 189 13.25 9.26 2.57
N PHE A 190 13.39 8.35 3.50
CA PHE A 190 13.20 8.59 4.93
C PHE A 190 14.26 7.80 5.70
N ARG A 191 14.90 8.44 6.66
CA ARG A 191 15.89 7.81 7.54
C ARG A 191 15.17 7.35 8.80
N LEU A 192 15.06 6.04 8.98
CA LEU A 192 14.49 5.41 10.16
C LEU A 192 15.61 4.97 11.10
N SER A 193 15.51 5.33 12.37
CA SER A 193 16.38 4.85 13.44
C SER A 193 15.60 3.96 14.39
N THR A 194 16.07 2.72 14.58
CA THR A 194 15.53 1.73 15.49
C THR A 194 16.64 1.26 16.45
N GLN A 195 16.31 0.48 17.46
CA GLN A 195 17.32 -0.13 18.35
C GLN A 195 18.27 -1.10 17.63
N ILE A 196 17.89 -1.57 16.43
CA ILE A 196 18.73 -2.47 15.61
C ILE A 196 19.69 -1.69 14.73
N GLY A 197 19.42 -0.42 14.49
CA GLY A 197 20.25 0.45 13.66
C GLY A 197 19.46 1.43 12.82
N THR A 198 20.18 2.14 11.96
CA THR A 198 19.61 3.16 11.08
C THR A 198 19.48 2.64 9.65
N GLN A 199 18.33 2.86 9.01
CA GLN A 199 18.07 2.49 7.63
C GLN A 199 17.57 3.67 6.81
N ASN A 200 17.98 3.73 5.54
CA ASN A 200 17.41 4.66 4.56
C ASN A 200 16.31 3.95 3.77
N ILE A 201 15.07 4.27 4.08
CA ILE A 201 13.89 3.76 3.39
C ILE A 201 13.64 4.61 2.16
N ARG A 202 13.51 3.96 0.98
CA ARG A 202 13.23 4.63 -0.29
C ARG A 202 11.76 4.47 -0.67
N ASN A 203 11.20 5.52 -1.27
CA ASN A 203 9.84 5.46 -1.79
C ASN A 203 9.77 4.48 -2.96
N HIS A 204 8.78 3.59 -2.91
CA HIS A 204 8.55 2.62 -3.97
C HIS A 204 7.94 3.22 -5.24
N ASN A 205 7.57 4.50 -5.24
CA ASN A 205 7.12 5.21 -6.44
C ASN A 205 8.29 5.56 -7.36
N LYS A 206 8.57 4.71 -8.36
CA LYS A 206 9.64 4.92 -9.35
C LYS A 206 9.40 6.11 -10.29
N LEU A 207 8.20 6.66 -10.33
CA LEU A 207 7.89 7.84 -11.14
C LEU A 207 8.21 9.15 -10.39
N LEU A 208 8.42 9.10 -9.08
CA LEU A 208 8.69 10.25 -8.25
C LEU A 208 10.06 10.87 -8.61
N GLY A 209 10.03 12.10 -9.14
CA GLY A 209 11.22 12.80 -9.66
C GLY A 209 11.66 12.35 -11.06
N VAL A 210 10.92 11.45 -11.72
CA VAL A 210 11.18 10.96 -13.07
C VAL A 210 10.07 11.38 -14.04
N TYR A 211 8.81 11.30 -13.64
CA TYR A 211 7.66 11.75 -14.41
C TYR A 211 7.33 13.20 -14.02
N ALA A 212 7.27 14.09 -15.00
CA ALA A 212 7.02 15.52 -14.75
C ALA A 212 5.70 15.74 -13.99
N GLY A 213 5.79 16.43 -12.86
CA GLY A 213 4.64 16.71 -12.02
C GLY A 213 4.20 15.56 -11.10
N MET A 214 4.92 14.42 -11.05
CA MET A 214 4.56 13.31 -10.15
C MET A 214 4.53 13.75 -8.70
N GLY A 215 3.39 13.56 -8.07
CA GLY A 215 3.09 13.89 -6.69
C GLY A 215 3.00 12.66 -5.78
N PRO A 216 2.15 12.75 -4.73
CA PRO A 216 1.95 11.67 -3.76
C PRO A 216 1.45 10.39 -4.41
N ALA A 217 1.95 9.25 -3.92
CA ALA A 217 1.49 7.96 -4.40
C ALA A 217 1.65 6.85 -3.37
N LYS A 218 0.89 5.76 -3.56
CA LYS A 218 1.07 4.47 -2.88
C LYS A 218 1.05 3.35 -3.89
N THR A 219 2.08 2.52 -3.84
CA THR A 219 2.20 1.31 -4.66
C THR A 219 1.77 0.07 -3.90
N GLY A 220 1.33 -0.95 -4.62
CA GLY A 220 1.12 -2.28 -4.10
C GLY A 220 1.45 -3.35 -5.14
N TRP A 221 1.77 -4.55 -4.66
CA TRP A 221 1.98 -5.73 -5.48
C TRP A 221 1.84 -7.01 -4.65
N THR A 222 1.16 -7.98 -5.19
CA THR A 222 1.15 -9.39 -4.78
C THR A 222 0.94 -10.25 -6.02
N HIS A 223 1.19 -11.53 -5.95
CA HIS A 223 0.88 -12.43 -7.08
C HIS A 223 -0.60 -12.35 -7.50
N SER A 224 -1.52 -12.34 -6.54
CA SER A 224 -2.96 -12.31 -6.82
C SER A 224 -3.49 -10.94 -7.28
N SER A 225 -2.92 -9.84 -6.78
CA SER A 225 -3.35 -8.47 -7.15
C SER A 225 -2.65 -7.96 -8.40
N ARG A 226 -1.50 -8.54 -8.80
CA ARG A 226 -0.56 -7.87 -9.71
C ARG A 226 -0.19 -6.50 -9.15
N HIS A 227 0.16 -5.56 -10.01
CA HIS A 227 0.44 -4.20 -9.55
C HIS A 227 -0.83 -3.42 -9.28
N THR A 228 -0.85 -2.70 -8.13
CA THR A 228 -1.84 -1.69 -7.77
C THR A 228 -1.14 -0.35 -7.57
N TYR A 229 -1.83 0.74 -7.85
CA TYR A 229 -1.25 2.07 -7.75
C TYR A 229 -2.34 3.12 -7.48
N ALA A 230 -2.09 3.98 -6.50
CA ALA A 230 -2.84 5.19 -6.25
C ALA A 230 -1.86 6.35 -6.35
N ALA A 231 -2.08 7.30 -7.23
CA ALA A 231 -1.12 8.36 -7.52
C ALA A 231 -1.79 9.67 -7.92
N SER A 232 -1.10 10.78 -7.66
CA SER A 232 -1.43 12.11 -8.12
C SER A 232 -0.30 12.67 -8.97
N ALA A 233 -0.66 13.45 -9.99
CA ALA A 233 0.28 14.24 -10.76
C ALA A 233 -0.26 15.64 -10.98
N PHE A 234 0.64 16.65 -11.04
CA PHE A 234 0.29 18.06 -11.20
C PHE A 234 1.07 18.67 -12.35
N ARG A 235 0.36 19.30 -13.31
CA ARG A 235 0.94 20.03 -14.42
C ARG A 235 0.08 21.27 -14.74
N ASN A 236 0.71 22.40 -15.02
CA ASN A 236 0.06 23.61 -15.50
C ASN A 236 -1.16 24.03 -14.66
N GLY A 237 -1.03 24.01 -13.33
CA GLY A 237 -2.12 24.39 -12.41
C GLY A 237 -3.20 23.31 -12.21
N ARG A 238 -3.07 22.14 -12.85
CA ARG A 238 -4.07 21.07 -12.83
C ARG A 238 -3.52 19.82 -12.12
N GLU A 239 -4.31 19.27 -11.21
CA GLU A 239 -3.98 18.01 -10.52
C GLU A 239 -4.91 16.88 -10.98
N LEU A 240 -4.32 15.75 -11.32
CA LEU A 240 -5.04 14.53 -11.68
C LEU A 240 -4.78 13.43 -10.66
N HIS A 241 -5.83 12.70 -10.27
CA HIS A 241 -5.75 11.54 -9.41
C HIS A 241 -6.00 10.26 -10.20
N LEU A 242 -5.14 9.26 -10.04
CA LEU A 242 -5.17 8.00 -10.75
C LEU A 242 -5.17 6.82 -9.79
N ILE A 243 -6.09 5.88 -10.01
CA ILE A 243 -6.07 4.54 -9.42
C ILE A 243 -5.87 3.52 -10.53
N ILE A 244 -4.96 2.56 -10.31
CA ILE A 244 -4.75 1.39 -11.16
C ILE A 244 -4.88 0.14 -10.30
N LEU A 245 -5.62 -0.86 -10.78
CA LEU A 245 -5.75 -2.18 -10.16
C LEU A 245 -5.45 -3.27 -11.20
N ASN A 246 -4.74 -4.31 -10.76
CA ASN A 246 -4.39 -5.50 -11.53
C ASN A 246 -3.71 -5.15 -12.87
N SER A 247 -2.61 -4.42 -12.81
CA SER A 247 -1.76 -4.10 -13.97
C SER A 247 -0.54 -5.02 -14.00
N PRO A 248 -0.14 -5.55 -15.15
CA PRO A 248 1.15 -6.21 -15.30
C PRO A 248 2.32 -5.21 -15.30
N ASN A 249 2.09 -3.96 -15.74
CA ASN A 249 3.10 -2.89 -15.79
C ASN A 249 2.53 -1.52 -15.45
N LYS A 250 2.31 -1.27 -14.16
CA LYS A 250 1.74 0.00 -13.69
C LYS A 250 2.49 1.25 -14.10
N TRP A 251 3.79 1.16 -14.39
CA TRP A 251 4.59 2.35 -14.73
C TRP A 251 4.30 2.85 -16.14
N VAL A 252 4.14 1.93 -17.10
CA VAL A 252 3.72 2.26 -18.47
C VAL A 252 2.28 2.74 -18.45
N ASP A 253 1.37 1.97 -17.84
CA ASP A 253 -0.04 2.33 -17.75
C ASP A 253 -0.22 3.72 -17.12
N ALA A 254 0.46 4.01 -16.00
CA ALA A 254 0.32 5.29 -15.31
C ALA A 254 0.79 6.48 -16.16
N ARG A 255 1.93 6.35 -16.85
CA ARG A 255 2.43 7.42 -17.76
C ARG A 255 1.40 7.71 -18.85
N THR A 256 0.97 6.66 -19.55
CA THR A 256 0.02 6.80 -20.67
C THR A 256 -1.29 7.40 -20.20
N ILE A 257 -1.83 6.95 -19.05
CA ILE A 257 -3.11 7.46 -18.53
C ILE A 257 -2.97 8.93 -18.12
N PHE A 258 -1.89 9.31 -17.41
CA PHE A 258 -1.67 10.69 -17.03
C PHE A 258 -1.44 11.61 -18.24
N ASP A 259 -0.64 11.19 -19.22
CA ASP A 259 -0.39 11.99 -20.42
C ASP A 259 -1.70 12.27 -21.17
N ARG A 260 -2.52 11.23 -21.41
CA ARG A 260 -3.87 11.40 -21.99
C ARG A 260 -4.78 12.31 -21.14
N GLY A 261 -4.70 12.19 -19.82
CA GLY A 261 -5.47 13.04 -18.92
C GLY A 261 -5.09 14.51 -18.99
N PHE A 262 -3.81 14.82 -19.08
CA PHE A 262 -3.33 16.21 -19.23
C PHE A 262 -3.60 16.81 -20.62
N GLU A 263 -3.66 15.99 -21.67
CA GLU A 263 -4.08 16.39 -23.02
C GLU A 263 -5.59 16.67 -23.10
N THR A 264 -6.39 16.07 -22.22
CA THR A 264 -7.85 16.20 -22.23
C THR A 264 -8.30 17.36 -21.36
N PRO A 265 -8.93 18.41 -21.93
CA PRO A 265 -9.46 19.51 -21.14
C PRO A 265 -10.59 19.04 -20.20
N SER A 266 -10.65 19.60 -19.00
CA SER A 266 -11.81 19.39 -18.12
C SER A 266 -13.02 20.13 -18.68
N ARG A 267 -14.16 19.47 -18.70
CA ARG A 267 -15.43 20.03 -19.17
C ARG A 267 -16.26 20.67 -18.05
N LYS A 268 -15.90 20.37 -16.80
CA LYS A 268 -16.55 20.91 -15.61
C LYS A 268 -15.82 22.14 -15.10
N SER A 269 -16.57 23.09 -14.58
CA SER A 269 -15.98 24.18 -13.80
C SER A 269 -15.31 23.64 -12.53
N PRO A 270 -14.24 24.30 -12.04
CA PRO A 270 -13.64 23.94 -10.75
C PRO A 270 -14.69 23.93 -9.63
N LEU A 271 -14.59 22.96 -8.74
CA LEU A 271 -15.38 22.90 -7.54
C LEU A 271 -15.03 24.10 -6.64
N PRO A 272 -15.99 24.69 -5.89
CA PRO A 272 -15.68 25.67 -4.88
C PRO A 272 -14.63 25.11 -3.90
N PRO A 273 -13.72 25.95 -3.35
CA PRO A 273 -12.66 25.51 -2.46
C PRO A 273 -13.16 24.68 -1.27
N ASP A 274 -14.30 25.01 -0.73
CA ASP A 274 -14.98 24.37 0.41
C ASP A 274 -15.42 22.91 0.08
N VAL A 275 -15.76 22.62 -1.17
CA VAL A 275 -16.14 21.28 -1.62
C VAL A 275 -14.90 20.40 -1.85
N ILE A 276 -13.80 21.00 -2.28
CA ILE A 276 -12.50 20.30 -2.41
C ILE A 276 -11.96 19.93 -1.02
N LEU A 277 -12.28 20.77 0.01
CA LEU A 277 -11.88 20.61 1.41
C LEU A 277 -12.96 19.96 2.29
N ALA A 278 -14.14 19.66 1.78
CA ALA A 278 -15.26 19.08 2.56
C ALA A 278 -15.06 17.62 3.01
N GLY A 279 -13.80 17.25 3.20
CA GLY A 279 -13.43 16.42 4.31
C GLY A 279 -12.92 17.29 5.45
N ASN A 280 -13.78 18.03 6.13
CA ASN A 280 -13.37 18.84 7.27
C ASN A 280 -12.42 18.06 8.16
N PRO A 281 -11.20 18.61 8.46
CA PRO A 281 -10.47 18.09 9.59
C PRO A 281 -11.35 18.32 10.82
N PRO A 282 -11.40 17.37 11.78
CA PRO A 282 -11.85 17.73 13.11
C PRO A 282 -11.02 18.96 13.52
N ALA A 283 -11.69 19.99 14.07
CA ALA A 283 -11.02 21.18 14.58
C ALA A 283 -9.77 20.74 15.32
N GLN A 284 -8.63 21.33 14.98
CA GLN A 284 -7.40 21.09 15.75
C GLN A 284 -7.77 21.28 17.21
N PRO A 285 -7.48 20.33 18.10
CA PRO A 285 -7.64 20.59 19.51
C PRO A 285 -6.78 21.83 19.79
N ALA A 286 -7.43 22.89 20.31
CA ALA A 286 -6.76 24.09 20.71
C ALA A 286 -5.51 23.70 21.49
N SER A 287 -4.39 24.38 21.24
CA SER A 287 -3.08 24.14 21.84
C SER A 287 -3.16 24.01 23.36
N ALA A 288 -3.54 22.85 23.85
CA ALA A 288 -3.41 22.51 25.26
C ALA A 288 -1.91 22.27 25.47
N LYS A 289 -1.36 22.91 26.50
CA LYS A 289 0.01 22.71 26.99
C LYS A 289 0.29 21.22 27.03
N VAL A 290 1.28 20.78 26.23
CA VAL A 290 1.68 19.38 26.08
C VAL A 290 2.13 18.86 27.43
N ALA A 291 1.27 18.08 28.08
CA ALA A 291 1.69 17.15 29.11
C ALA A 291 2.44 15.99 28.39
N PRO A 292 3.46 15.37 29.00
CA PRO A 292 4.16 14.26 28.39
C PRO A 292 3.15 13.18 27.98
N ALA A 293 3.20 12.75 26.73
CA ALA A 293 2.27 11.78 26.16
C ALA A 293 2.30 10.48 26.97
N PRO A 294 1.13 9.93 27.33
CA PRO A 294 1.08 8.67 28.08
C PRO A 294 1.69 7.55 27.25
N VAL A 295 2.59 6.80 27.86
CA VAL A 295 3.02 5.51 27.33
C VAL A 295 1.81 4.57 27.43
N ILE A 296 1.29 4.11 26.30
CA ILE A 296 0.20 3.11 26.32
C ILE A 296 0.82 1.78 26.69
N GLU A 297 0.87 1.48 28.00
CA GLU A 297 1.22 0.14 28.51
C GLU A 297 0.02 -0.78 28.32
N THR A 298 0.12 -1.73 27.40
CA THR A 298 -0.81 -2.85 27.40
C THR A 298 -0.40 -3.83 28.49
N VAL A 299 -1.32 -4.10 29.40
CA VAL A 299 -1.17 -5.07 30.50
C VAL A 299 -0.78 -6.43 29.92
N ALA A 300 0.34 -6.98 30.37
CA ALA A 300 0.84 -8.29 30.00
C ALA A 300 -0.15 -9.38 30.44
N SER A 301 -0.66 -10.17 29.51
CA SER A 301 -1.30 -11.45 29.81
C SER A 301 -0.24 -12.48 30.26
N ALA A 302 -0.57 -13.24 31.31
CA ALA A 302 0.27 -14.19 31.99
C ALA A 302 0.94 -15.25 31.09
N PRO A 303 2.11 -15.80 31.50
CA PRO A 303 2.86 -16.76 30.68
C PRO A 303 2.23 -18.16 30.70
N PHE A 304 2.06 -18.75 29.50
CA PHE A 304 1.77 -20.19 29.37
C PHE A 304 3.03 -21.02 29.57
N PRO A 305 2.95 -22.20 30.23
CA PRO A 305 4.12 -23.03 30.50
C PRO A 305 4.64 -23.70 29.23
N ALA A 306 5.95 -23.61 29.02
CA ALA A 306 6.65 -24.31 27.94
C ALA A 306 6.75 -25.80 28.27
N ARG A 307 6.23 -26.66 27.39
CA ARG A 307 6.46 -28.10 27.40
C ARG A 307 7.47 -28.44 26.32
N LEU A 308 8.67 -28.80 26.73
CA LEU A 308 9.75 -29.30 25.87
C LEU A 308 9.46 -30.73 25.43
N ILE A 309 9.50 -30.99 24.11
CA ILE A 309 9.54 -32.34 23.55
C ILE A 309 10.89 -32.52 22.85
N PRO A 310 11.68 -33.55 23.14
CA PRO A 310 12.97 -33.76 22.48
C PRO A 310 12.82 -34.34 21.08
N VAL A 311 13.56 -33.78 20.12
CA VAL A 311 13.67 -34.33 18.75
C VAL A 311 14.95 -35.12 18.63
N GLN A 312 14.81 -36.42 18.32
CA GLN A 312 15.92 -37.33 18.02
C GLN A 312 16.55 -37.00 16.66
N ALA A 313 17.89 -37.13 16.65
CA ALA A 313 18.71 -36.96 15.44
C ALA A 313 18.56 -38.16 14.50
N ALA A 314 18.42 -37.87 13.20
CA ALA A 314 18.54 -38.86 12.12
C ALA A 314 19.77 -38.56 11.27
N SER A 315 20.53 -39.63 11.01
CA SER A 315 21.83 -39.71 10.38
C SER A 315 21.94 -39.25 8.93
N SER A 316 23.13 -38.74 8.59
CA SER A 316 23.61 -38.30 7.29
C SER A 316 23.89 -39.44 6.34
N SER A 317 23.51 -39.27 5.07
CA SER A 317 24.12 -40.02 3.92
C SER A 317 24.66 -38.99 2.93
N ALA A 318 25.95 -39.10 2.66
CA ALA A 318 26.71 -38.24 1.76
C ALA A 318 26.43 -38.53 0.30
N LEU A 319 26.20 -37.52 -0.51
CA LEU A 319 26.28 -37.55 -1.97
C LEU A 319 27.34 -36.57 -2.48
N HIS A 320 28.29 -37.08 -3.20
CA HIS A 320 29.37 -36.32 -3.88
C HIS A 320 28.78 -35.46 -5.02
N VAL A 321 29.11 -34.20 -5.04
CA VAL A 321 28.94 -33.30 -6.20
C VAL A 321 30.20 -32.48 -6.40
N LEU A 322 30.73 -32.60 -7.62
CA LEU A 322 31.94 -31.93 -8.13
C LEU A 322 31.69 -30.44 -8.38
N GLY A 323 32.62 -29.58 -8.00
CA GLY A 323 32.87 -28.27 -8.58
C GLY A 323 32.47 -27.04 -7.76
N ALA A 324 33.24 -26.69 -6.73
CA ALA A 324 33.31 -25.32 -6.17
C ALA A 324 34.78 -24.95 -5.92
N PRO A 325 35.19 -23.67 -6.12
CA PRO A 325 36.55 -23.25 -5.82
C PRO A 325 36.85 -23.36 -4.32
N ALA A 326 38.04 -23.86 -4.01
CA ALA A 326 38.52 -24.06 -2.66
C ALA A 326 38.91 -22.71 -2.05
N GLU A 327 38.07 -22.20 -1.14
CA GLU A 327 38.47 -21.33 -0.03
C GLU A 327 37.31 -21.24 0.94
N ASN A 328 37.56 -21.67 2.18
CA ASN A 328 36.65 -21.65 3.36
C ASN A 328 35.55 -22.74 3.40
N ARG A 329 35.92 -23.95 3.84
CA ARG A 329 34.96 -25.05 4.17
C ARG A 329 34.28 -24.77 5.51
N ALA A 330 33.27 -23.89 5.54
CA ALA A 330 32.21 -23.95 6.52
C ALA A 330 31.14 -24.96 6.04
N ALA A 331 30.53 -25.71 6.96
CA ALA A 331 29.56 -26.75 6.63
C ALA A 331 28.41 -26.17 5.76
N VAL A 332 28.26 -26.66 4.54
CA VAL A 332 27.24 -26.21 3.60
C VAL A 332 25.98 -27.05 3.85
N THR A 333 24.90 -26.41 4.30
CA THR A 333 23.57 -27.02 4.39
C THR A 333 22.86 -26.85 3.04
N THR A 334 22.08 -27.83 2.62
CA THR A 334 21.24 -27.72 1.41
C THR A 334 19.77 -27.69 1.77
N HIS A 335 18.98 -26.94 0.98
CA HIS A 335 17.53 -26.88 1.11
C HIS A 335 16.87 -27.20 -0.24
N LYS A 336 15.98 -28.20 -0.26
CA LYS A 336 15.16 -28.51 -1.44
C LYS A 336 13.87 -27.71 -1.40
N VAL A 337 13.69 -26.82 -2.37
CA VAL A 337 12.54 -25.94 -2.48
C VAL A 337 11.25 -26.74 -2.56
N ARG A 338 10.28 -26.44 -1.71
CA ARG A 338 8.95 -27.05 -1.68
C ARG A 338 7.95 -26.16 -2.43
N LYS A 339 6.82 -26.72 -2.80
CA LYS A 339 5.73 -25.99 -3.46
C LYS A 339 5.24 -24.85 -2.55
N GLY A 340 5.29 -23.60 -3.06
CA GLY A 340 4.86 -22.41 -2.34
C GLY A 340 5.95 -21.70 -1.53
N GLU A 341 7.15 -22.26 -1.41
CA GLU A 341 8.28 -21.57 -0.79
C GLU A 341 8.86 -20.48 -1.70
N THR A 342 9.41 -19.45 -1.09
CA THR A 342 10.13 -18.36 -1.74
C THR A 342 11.55 -18.30 -1.21
N LEU A 343 12.49 -17.69 -1.95
CA LEU A 343 13.85 -17.45 -1.42
C LEU A 343 13.81 -16.67 -0.10
N PHE A 344 12.80 -15.89 0.08
CA PHE A 344 12.60 -15.12 1.30
C PHE A 344 12.22 -16.01 2.48
N SER A 345 11.21 -16.90 2.33
CA SER A 345 10.81 -17.84 3.39
C SER A 345 11.93 -18.81 3.74
N ILE A 346 12.67 -19.26 2.71
CA ILE A 346 13.83 -20.13 2.89
C ILE A 346 14.95 -19.39 3.62
N GLY A 347 15.30 -18.17 3.18
CA GLY A 347 16.32 -17.36 3.83
C GLY A 347 16.04 -17.10 5.29
N LYS A 348 14.79 -16.85 5.65
CA LYS A 348 14.36 -16.66 7.02
C LYS A 348 14.59 -17.90 7.89
N ASN A 349 14.23 -19.08 7.38
CA ASN A 349 14.40 -20.33 8.12
C ASN A 349 15.86 -20.62 8.47
N TYR A 350 16.80 -20.07 7.69
CA TYR A 350 18.24 -20.27 7.88
C TYR A 350 18.98 -19.01 8.36
N GLY A 351 18.27 -17.92 8.67
CA GLY A 351 18.89 -16.67 9.12
C GLY A 351 19.70 -15.94 8.02
N ILE A 352 19.40 -16.15 6.75
CA ILE A 352 20.15 -15.65 5.59
C ILE A 352 19.26 -14.73 4.75
N ASN A 353 19.80 -13.60 4.30
CA ASN A 353 19.04 -12.70 3.45
C ASN A 353 18.99 -13.14 1.98
N VAL A 354 17.95 -12.75 1.25
CA VAL A 354 17.73 -13.12 -0.16
C VAL A 354 18.93 -12.75 -1.06
N PRO A 355 19.56 -11.58 -0.95
CA PRO A 355 20.78 -11.27 -1.72
C PRO A 355 21.93 -12.25 -1.51
N GLN A 356 22.12 -12.76 -0.30
CA GLN A 356 23.11 -13.79 -0.02
C GLN A 356 22.72 -15.12 -0.68
N LEU A 357 21.48 -15.59 -0.56
CA LEU A 357 20.99 -16.79 -1.21
C LEU A 357 21.13 -16.73 -2.73
N LEU A 358 20.77 -15.59 -3.35
CA LEU A 358 20.96 -15.36 -4.78
C LEU A 358 22.41 -15.52 -5.20
N ARG A 359 23.33 -14.87 -4.47
CA ARG A 359 24.77 -14.89 -4.75
C ARG A 359 25.37 -16.30 -4.60
N TYR A 360 25.03 -17.00 -3.50
CA TYR A 360 25.54 -18.35 -3.25
C TYR A 360 25.00 -19.41 -4.21
N ASN A 361 23.85 -19.17 -4.80
CA ASN A 361 23.20 -20.10 -5.73
C ASN A 361 23.29 -19.65 -7.19
N SER A 362 24.07 -18.61 -7.51
CA SER A 362 24.20 -18.04 -8.86
C SER A 362 22.86 -17.71 -9.52
N LEU A 363 21.87 -17.29 -8.72
CA LEU A 363 20.55 -16.89 -9.18
C LEU A 363 20.53 -15.39 -9.45
N SER A 364 20.01 -14.97 -10.59
CA SER A 364 19.90 -13.57 -10.98
C SER A 364 18.59 -12.91 -10.52
N ASN A 365 17.58 -13.71 -10.18
CA ASN A 365 16.25 -13.24 -9.79
C ASN A 365 15.65 -14.17 -8.71
N PRO A 366 15.00 -13.62 -7.65
CA PRO A 366 14.29 -14.39 -6.62
C PRO A 366 13.20 -15.33 -7.17
N ASP A 367 12.65 -15.01 -8.34
CA ASP A 367 11.55 -15.75 -8.95
C ASP A 367 12.03 -16.98 -9.78
N GLN A 368 13.35 -17.23 -9.85
CA GLN A 368 13.93 -18.37 -10.57
C GLN A 368 13.83 -19.71 -9.82
N ILE A 369 13.34 -19.71 -8.58
CA ILE A 369 13.17 -20.95 -7.84
C ILE A 369 11.89 -21.68 -8.20
N GLN A 370 12.01 -23.00 -8.39
CA GLN A 370 10.89 -23.90 -8.63
C GLN A 370 10.89 -25.04 -7.61
N PRO A 371 9.73 -25.64 -7.30
CA PRO A 371 9.67 -26.81 -6.44
C PRO A 371 10.62 -27.91 -6.94
N GLY A 372 11.44 -28.41 -6.02
CA GLY A 372 12.47 -29.42 -6.33
C GLY A 372 13.88 -28.87 -6.53
N LEU A 373 14.07 -27.56 -6.78
CA LEU A 373 15.39 -26.94 -6.84
C LEU A 373 16.11 -27.10 -5.49
N VAL A 374 17.40 -27.49 -5.55
CA VAL A 374 18.24 -27.57 -4.35
C VAL A 374 19.07 -26.31 -4.23
N LEU A 375 18.92 -25.59 -3.12
CA LEU A 375 19.67 -24.39 -2.80
C LEU A 375 20.79 -24.72 -1.81
N PHE A 376 21.95 -24.13 -2.02
CA PHE A 376 23.05 -24.12 -1.06
C PHE A 376 22.83 -23.00 -0.04
N ILE A 377 22.88 -23.35 1.22
CA ILE A 377 22.64 -22.48 2.37
C ILE A 377 23.98 -22.25 3.07
N PRO A 378 24.56 -21.02 2.96
CA PRO A 378 25.81 -20.74 3.65
C PRO A 378 25.61 -20.72 5.16
N SER A 379 26.56 -21.24 5.92
CA SER A 379 26.59 -21.10 7.38
C SER A 379 26.83 -19.63 7.74
N VAL A 380 25.96 -19.08 8.58
CA VAL A 380 26.19 -17.77 9.20
C VAL A 380 27.23 -17.95 10.28
N PRO A 381 28.35 -17.19 10.28
CA PRO A 381 29.26 -17.20 11.43
C PRO A 381 28.48 -16.69 12.65
N THR A 382 28.40 -17.50 13.68
CA THR A 382 27.98 -17.07 15.01
C THR A 382 29.04 -16.15 15.56
N SER A 383 28.78 -14.83 15.54
CA SER A 383 29.55 -13.80 16.26
C SER A 383 29.03 -13.68 17.68
#